data_dc90fcc26c4302300cc668090523a555
#
_entry.id   dc90fcc26c4302300cc668090523a555
#
_cell.length_a   1.000
_cell.length_b   1.000
_cell.length_c   1.000
_cell.angle_alpha   90.00
_cell.angle_beta   90.00
_cell.angle_gamma   90.00
#
_symmetry.space_group_name_H-M   'P 1'
#
loop_
_entity.id
_entity.type
_entity.pdbx_description
1 polymer ?
#
loop_
_entity_poly.entity_id
_entity_poly.type
_entity_poly.pdbx_seq_one_letter_code
_entity_poly.pdbx_strand_id
1 'polypeptide(L)'
;MKVIATEKAPGAIGPYSQGFISGGFVYTSGQIPVNPADGTVPEGIAAQTEQSCKNVGAILEAAGSGYDKVIKTTCFLADIADFAAFNEVYAKYFTSKPARSCVAVKDLPKGVLCEIEAVAEA
;
A
#
# COMPACT_ATOMS: atom_id res chain seq x y z
N MET A 1 -16.58 1.30 14.19
CA MET A 1 -15.44 1.71 13.36
C MET A 1 -14.22 1.81 14.25
N LYS A 2 -13.14 1.20 13.87
CA LYS A 2 -11.93 1.12 14.69
C LYS A 2 -10.71 1.60 13.90
N VAL A 3 -9.93 2.52 14.49
CA VAL A 3 -8.70 3.02 13.88
C VAL A 3 -7.59 1.99 13.98
N ILE A 4 -6.76 1.90 12.94
CA ILE A 4 -5.58 1.04 12.92
C ILE A 4 -4.34 1.92 13.00
N ALA A 5 -3.42 1.55 13.87
CA ALA A 5 -2.12 2.20 13.97
C ALA A 5 -1.05 1.15 14.25
N THR A 6 0.07 1.21 13.52
CA THR A 6 1.19 0.29 13.67
C THR A 6 2.51 0.99 13.39
N GLU A 7 3.55 0.63 14.11
CA GLU A 7 4.90 1.12 13.86
C GLU A 7 5.59 0.40 12.69
N LYS A 8 5.00 -0.68 12.21
CA LYS A 8 5.52 -1.47 11.09
C LYS A 8 5.15 -0.89 9.71
N ALA A 9 4.43 0.22 9.70
CA ALA A 9 4.16 1.02 8.50
C ALA A 9 4.48 2.48 8.82
N PRO A 10 4.71 3.33 7.81
CA PRO A 10 4.98 4.75 8.05
C PRO A 10 3.87 5.41 8.87
N GLY A 11 4.26 6.18 9.88
CA GLY A 11 3.31 6.89 10.72
C GLY A 11 2.50 7.91 9.92
N ALA A 12 1.24 8.09 10.30
CA ALA A 12 0.39 9.10 9.69
C ALA A 12 0.85 10.49 10.11
N ILE A 13 1.32 11.27 9.16
CA ILE A 13 1.76 12.64 9.36
C ILE A 13 0.72 13.55 8.72
N GLY A 14 -0.25 14.02 9.51
CA GLY A 14 -1.31 14.87 8.99
C GLY A 14 -2.70 14.41 9.44
N PRO A 15 -3.75 14.97 8.82
CA PRO A 15 -5.12 14.73 9.25
C PRO A 15 -5.70 13.44 8.69
N TYR A 16 -5.03 12.29 8.91
CA TYR A 16 -5.52 10.98 8.46
C TYR A 16 -5.00 9.87 9.37
N SER A 17 -5.60 8.68 9.27
CA SER A 17 -5.17 7.48 9.97
C SER A 17 -4.52 6.51 8.98
N GLN A 18 -3.70 5.60 9.46
CA GLN A 18 -3.11 4.56 8.59
C GLN A 18 -4.19 3.65 8.00
N GLY A 19 -5.23 3.37 8.75
CA GLY A 19 -6.36 2.59 8.28
C GLY A 19 -7.49 2.52 9.27
N PHE A 20 -8.58 1.91 8.84
CA PHE A 20 -9.78 1.68 9.64
C PHE A 20 -10.35 0.29 9.42
N ILE A 21 -10.97 -0.25 10.46
CA ILE A 21 -11.87 -1.40 10.36
C ILE A 21 -13.30 -0.89 10.50
N SER A 22 -14.14 -1.19 9.55
CA SER A 22 -15.54 -0.79 9.58
C SER A 22 -16.40 -1.73 8.73
N GLY A 23 -17.53 -2.15 9.28
CA GLY A 23 -18.50 -2.99 8.54
C GLY A 23 -17.95 -4.33 8.06
N GLY A 24 -16.99 -4.90 8.75
CA GLY A 24 -16.35 -6.16 8.36
C GLY A 24 -15.23 -6.01 7.34
N PHE A 25 -14.78 -4.77 7.06
CA PHE A 25 -13.73 -4.48 6.10
C PHE A 25 -12.61 -3.65 6.70
N VAL A 26 -11.42 -3.84 6.15
CA VAL A 26 -10.22 -3.06 6.47
C VAL A 26 -9.96 -2.11 5.31
N TYR A 27 -9.75 -0.85 5.63
CA TYR A 27 -9.42 0.20 4.65
C TYR A 27 -8.06 0.77 5.01
N THR A 28 -7.11 0.72 4.09
CA THR A 28 -5.80 1.34 4.31
C THR A 28 -5.73 2.70 3.63
N SER A 29 -4.98 3.61 4.22
CA SER A 29 -4.52 4.80 3.51
C SER A 29 -3.51 4.38 2.44
N GLY A 30 -3.28 5.25 1.45
CA GLY A 30 -2.27 5.02 0.43
C GLY A 30 -0.88 4.90 1.05
N GLN A 31 -0.17 3.84 0.70
CA GLN A 31 1.16 3.58 1.22
C GLN A 31 2.22 3.88 0.17
N ILE A 32 2.97 4.95 0.40
CA ILE A 32 4.18 5.27 -0.35
C ILE A 32 5.34 4.43 0.18
N PRO A 33 6.39 4.20 -0.61
CA PRO A 33 7.46 3.25 -0.25
C PRO A 33 8.49 3.81 0.73
N VAL A 34 8.03 4.35 1.84
CA VAL A 34 8.89 4.80 2.92
C VAL A 34 9.13 3.63 3.88
N ASN A 35 10.40 3.37 4.17
CA ASN A 35 10.76 2.35 5.16
C ASN A 35 10.44 2.91 6.55
N PRO A 36 9.55 2.28 7.33
CA PRO A 36 9.16 2.81 8.64
C PRO A 36 10.27 2.78 9.68
N ALA A 37 11.30 1.96 9.48
CA ALA A 37 12.38 1.82 10.44
C ALA A 37 13.34 3.03 10.41
N ASP A 38 13.57 3.62 9.25
CA ASP A 38 14.58 4.68 9.09
C ASP A 38 14.12 5.88 8.25
N GLY A 39 12.92 5.83 7.70
CA GLY A 39 12.36 6.92 6.90
C GLY A 39 12.92 7.02 5.47
N THR A 40 13.73 6.06 5.03
CA THR A 40 14.32 6.07 3.69
C THR A 40 13.35 5.55 2.63
N VAL A 41 13.57 5.96 1.40
CA VAL A 41 12.86 5.47 0.21
C VAL A 41 13.85 4.69 -0.64
N PRO A 42 13.60 3.42 -0.92
CA PRO A 42 14.53 2.64 -1.76
C PRO A 42 14.54 3.13 -3.20
N GLU A 43 15.60 2.82 -3.93
CA GLU A 43 15.73 3.23 -5.32
C GLU A 43 15.11 2.22 -6.28
N GLY A 44 14.43 2.73 -7.30
CA GLY A 44 13.90 1.95 -8.39
C GLY A 44 12.50 1.40 -8.12
N ILE A 45 11.80 1.11 -9.21
CA ILE A 45 10.40 0.71 -9.13
C ILE A 45 10.22 -0.63 -8.42
N ALA A 46 11.09 -1.61 -8.65
CA ALA A 46 10.96 -2.92 -8.02
C ALA A 46 11.06 -2.84 -6.49
N ALA A 47 12.09 -2.16 -5.97
CA ALA A 47 12.30 -2.01 -4.53
C ALA A 47 11.22 -1.13 -3.89
N GLN A 48 10.78 -0.08 -4.58
CA GLN A 48 9.71 0.77 -4.08
C GLN A 48 8.37 0.03 -4.03
N THR A 49 8.04 -0.74 -5.07
CA THR A 49 6.82 -1.55 -5.07
C THR A 49 6.82 -2.53 -3.90
N GLU A 50 7.94 -3.20 -3.66
CA GLU A 50 8.07 -4.12 -2.54
C GLU A 50 7.81 -3.42 -1.21
N GLN A 51 8.40 -2.24 -1.01
CA GLN A 51 8.22 -1.49 0.24
C GLN A 51 6.77 -1.04 0.43
N SER A 52 6.11 -0.54 -0.63
CA SER A 52 4.69 -0.19 -0.56
C SER A 52 3.82 -1.39 -0.23
N CYS A 53 4.08 -2.55 -0.84
CA CYS A 53 3.38 -3.79 -0.54
C CYS A 53 3.55 -4.18 0.94
N LYS A 54 4.76 -4.12 1.46
CA LYS A 54 5.05 -4.43 2.87
C LYS A 54 4.32 -3.49 3.81
N ASN A 55 4.27 -2.21 3.49
CA ASN A 55 3.57 -1.22 4.31
C ASN A 55 2.07 -1.49 4.36
N VAL A 56 1.46 -1.81 3.22
CA VAL A 56 0.04 -2.21 3.19
C VAL A 56 -0.16 -3.48 4.03
N GLY A 57 0.70 -4.47 3.85
CA GLY A 57 0.64 -5.73 4.61
C GLY A 57 0.73 -5.53 6.11
N ALA A 58 1.57 -4.60 6.56
CA ALA A 58 1.71 -4.28 7.99
C ALA A 58 0.40 -3.73 8.57
N ILE A 59 -0.30 -2.88 7.84
CA ILE A 59 -1.59 -2.34 8.27
C ILE A 59 -2.65 -3.44 8.30
N LEU A 60 -2.68 -4.28 7.26
CA LEU A 60 -3.61 -5.42 7.20
C LEU A 60 -3.38 -6.37 8.39
N GLU A 61 -2.13 -6.70 8.67
CA GLU A 61 -1.78 -7.58 9.79
C GLU A 61 -2.19 -6.98 11.13
N ALA A 62 -1.97 -5.70 11.33
CA ALA A 62 -2.39 -4.99 12.55
C ALA A 62 -3.91 -5.04 12.74
N ALA A 63 -4.67 -5.21 11.68
CA ALA A 63 -6.12 -5.36 11.70
C ALA A 63 -6.57 -6.82 11.82
N GLY A 64 -5.64 -7.77 11.86
CA GLY A 64 -5.98 -9.21 11.86
C GLY A 64 -6.35 -9.75 10.48
N SER A 65 -6.06 -9.02 9.42
CA SER A 65 -6.30 -9.41 8.03
C SER A 65 -4.99 -9.86 7.34
N GLY A 66 -4.96 -9.91 6.04
CA GLY A 66 -3.78 -10.30 5.28
C GLY A 66 -4.00 -10.13 3.78
N TYR A 67 -2.94 -10.38 3.01
CA TYR A 67 -2.98 -10.23 1.56
C TYR A 67 -4.03 -11.11 0.90
N ASP A 68 -4.25 -12.31 1.41
CA ASP A 68 -5.21 -13.27 0.88
C ASP A 68 -6.67 -12.83 1.06
N LYS A 69 -6.90 -11.83 1.90
CA LYS A 69 -8.22 -11.26 2.16
C LYS A 69 -8.46 -9.92 1.45
N VAL A 70 -7.48 -9.45 0.68
CA VAL A 70 -7.64 -8.21 -0.08
C VAL A 70 -8.61 -8.41 -1.23
N ILE A 71 -9.60 -7.54 -1.33
CA ILE A 71 -10.64 -7.60 -2.36
C ILE A 71 -10.48 -6.51 -3.41
N LYS A 72 -9.84 -5.39 -3.05
CA LYS A 72 -9.66 -4.24 -3.94
C LYS A 72 -8.37 -3.52 -3.62
N THR A 73 -7.64 -3.13 -4.66
CA THR A 73 -6.52 -2.21 -4.54
C THR A 73 -6.65 -1.07 -5.55
N THR A 74 -6.06 0.06 -5.20
CA THR A 74 -5.82 1.15 -6.14
C THR A 74 -4.33 1.43 -6.10
N CYS A 75 -3.70 1.40 -7.26
CA CYS A 75 -2.26 1.58 -7.40
C CYS A 75 -1.97 2.82 -8.25
N PHE A 76 -1.08 3.65 -7.75
CA PHE A 76 -0.70 4.90 -8.40
C PHE A 76 0.76 4.82 -8.80
N LEU A 77 1.07 5.17 -10.05
CA LEU A 77 2.42 5.20 -10.59
C LEU A 77 2.81 6.61 -10.98
N ALA A 78 4.08 6.96 -10.82
CA ALA A 78 4.60 8.23 -11.32
C ALA A 78 4.74 8.19 -12.86
N ASP A 79 4.98 7.00 -13.41
CA ASP A 79 5.15 6.80 -14.86
C ASP A 79 4.51 5.47 -15.26
N ILE A 80 3.62 5.48 -16.23
CA ILE A 80 2.94 4.28 -16.70
C ILE A 80 3.92 3.28 -17.35
N ALA A 81 5.09 3.74 -17.77
CA ALA A 81 6.13 2.86 -18.31
C ALA A 81 6.63 1.83 -17.25
N ASP A 82 6.42 2.09 -15.95
CA ASP A 82 6.79 1.19 -14.87
C ASP A 82 5.75 0.10 -14.61
N PHE A 83 4.67 0.06 -15.38
CA PHE A 83 3.53 -0.84 -15.13
C PHE A 83 3.93 -2.32 -15.05
N ALA A 84 4.71 -2.80 -16.02
CA ALA A 84 5.13 -4.20 -16.07
C ALA A 84 6.04 -4.58 -14.89
N ALA A 85 7.01 -3.73 -14.56
CA ALA A 85 7.94 -3.96 -13.45
C ALA A 85 7.20 -3.91 -12.10
N PHE A 86 6.26 -2.98 -11.96
CA PHE A 86 5.39 -2.87 -10.80
C PHE A 86 4.58 -4.16 -10.61
N ASN A 87 3.92 -4.62 -11.66
CA ASN A 87 3.08 -5.83 -11.63
C ASN A 87 3.84 -7.06 -11.21
N GLU A 88 5.08 -7.20 -11.64
CA GLU A 88 5.91 -8.35 -11.32
C GLU A 88 6.12 -8.51 -9.81
N VAL A 89 6.37 -7.42 -9.12
CA VAL A 89 6.55 -7.41 -7.66
C VAL A 89 5.19 -7.49 -6.94
N TYR A 90 4.21 -6.69 -7.38
CA TYR A 90 2.86 -6.65 -6.82
C TYR A 90 2.24 -8.06 -6.76
N ALA A 91 2.38 -8.85 -7.81
CA ALA A 91 1.79 -10.19 -7.91
C ALA A 91 2.30 -11.14 -6.81
N LYS A 92 3.49 -10.91 -6.29
CA LYS A 92 4.08 -11.75 -5.23
C LYS A 92 3.39 -11.53 -3.88
N TYR A 93 2.77 -10.38 -3.67
CA TYR A 93 2.14 -10.01 -2.41
C TYR A 93 0.62 -10.18 -2.45
N PHE A 94 -0.03 -9.65 -3.46
CA PHE A 94 -1.51 -9.67 -3.54
C PHE A 94 -2.00 -10.94 -4.23
N THR A 95 -1.84 -12.07 -3.53
CA THR A 95 -2.09 -13.41 -4.07
C THR A 95 -3.57 -13.73 -4.27
N SER A 96 -4.48 -12.95 -3.66
CA SER A 96 -5.92 -13.09 -3.89
C SER A 96 -6.35 -12.61 -5.28
N LYS A 97 -5.45 -11.97 -6.03
CA LYS A 97 -5.76 -11.32 -7.32
C LYS A 97 -6.95 -10.37 -7.19
N PRO A 98 -6.86 -9.36 -6.33
CA PRO A 98 -7.99 -8.47 -6.06
C PRO A 98 -8.40 -7.66 -7.27
N ALA A 99 -9.64 -7.18 -7.25
CA ALA A 99 -10.06 -6.16 -8.20
C ALA A 99 -9.13 -4.95 -8.07
N ARG A 100 -8.76 -4.32 -9.19
CA ARG A 100 -7.73 -3.26 -9.15
C ARG A 100 -7.94 -2.19 -10.22
N SER A 101 -7.60 -0.95 -9.84
CA SER A 101 -7.28 0.10 -10.79
C SER A 101 -5.82 0.47 -10.60
N CYS A 102 -5.09 0.62 -11.70
CA CYS A 102 -3.69 1.04 -11.68
C CYS A 102 -3.50 2.13 -12.72
N VAL A 103 -3.12 3.31 -12.27
CA VAL A 103 -3.05 4.51 -13.12
C VAL A 103 -1.76 5.27 -12.84
N ALA A 104 -1.28 6.01 -13.85
CA ALA A 104 -0.24 6.99 -13.64
C ALA A 104 -0.90 8.30 -13.20
N VAL A 105 -0.25 9.00 -12.28
CA VAL A 105 -0.72 10.27 -11.76
C VAL A 105 0.31 11.35 -12.07
N LYS A 106 -0.09 12.61 -11.94
CA LYS A 106 0.81 13.72 -12.22
C LYS A 106 1.97 13.76 -11.24
N ASP A 107 1.71 13.60 -9.96
CA ASP A 107 2.71 13.66 -8.90
C ASP A 107 2.34 12.73 -7.76
N LEU A 108 3.36 12.20 -7.08
CA LEU A 108 3.21 11.44 -5.84
C LEU A 108 3.97 12.14 -4.71
N PRO A 109 3.51 12.00 -3.45
CA PRO A 109 4.21 12.58 -2.31
C PRO A 109 5.68 12.16 -2.29
N LYS A 110 6.59 13.07 -1.92
CA LYS A 110 8.04 12.85 -1.84
C LYS A 110 8.69 12.39 -3.16
N GLY A 111 8.00 12.56 -4.29
CA GLY A 111 8.55 12.16 -5.59
C GLY A 111 8.76 10.66 -5.75
N VAL A 112 8.03 9.83 -5.01
CA VAL A 112 8.13 8.38 -5.12
C VAL A 112 7.55 7.87 -6.44
N LEU A 113 7.86 6.61 -6.79
CA LEU A 113 7.46 6.02 -8.07
C LEU A 113 6.11 5.29 -8.00
N CYS A 114 5.64 4.95 -6.80
CA CYS A 114 4.38 4.23 -6.65
C CYS A 114 3.73 4.48 -5.30
N GLU A 115 2.44 4.15 -5.23
CA GLU A 115 1.63 4.20 -4.01
C GLU A 115 0.53 3.17 -4.13
N ILE A 116 0.19 2.48 -3.03
CA ILE A 116 -0.84 1.43 -3.02
C ILE A 116 -1.78 1.64 -1.84
N GLU A 117 -3.08 1.55 -2.10
CA GLU A 117 -4.10 1.45 -1.06
C GLU A 117 -4.90 0.17 -1.25
N ALA A 118 -5.51 -0.34 -0.19
CA ALA A 118 -6.24 -1.61 -0.24
C ALA A 118 -7.50 -1.59 0.61
N VAL A 119 -8.45 -2.42 0.18
CA VAL A 119 -9.62 -2.81 0.97
C VAL A 119 -9.57 -4.33 1.11
N ALA A 120 -9.73 -4.82 2.33
CA ALA A 120 -9.68 -6.26 2.63
C ALA A 120 -10.83 -6.65 3.54
N GLU A 121 -11.14 -7.94 3.58
CA GLU A 121 -12.04 -8.46 4.62
C GLU A 121 -11.29 -8.47 5.96
N ALA A 122 -12.00 -8.13 6.99
CA ALA A 122 -11.45 -8.13 8.33
C ALA A 122 -11.29 -9.56 8.90
#